data_2a0cd808142264a043b2a81396b98f6b
#
_entry.id   2a0cd808142264a043b2a81396b98f6b
#
_cell.length_a   1.000
_cell.length_b   1.000
_cell.length_c   1.000
_cell.angle_alpha   90.00
_cell.angle_beta   90.00
_cell.angle_gamma   90.00
#
_symmetry.space_group_name_H-M   'P 1'
#
loop_
_entity.id
_entity.type
_entity.pdbx_description
1 polymer ?
#
loop_
_entity_poly.entity_id
_entity_poly.type
_entity_poly.pdbx_seq_one_letter_code
_entity_poly.pdbx_strand_id
1 'polypeptide(L)'
;MPKNTEKARSENLVSPVLKEIFRHNKQKLTLFPGYGLNVNSKQGLNSNCDCIVAGRGDIVELTNPIICLVQAKNGVIEDGYGQCGAEMYAARLYNDDLGTPIPAMYGIVTNGEEWQFMLLKEQTIYFDAQTFPLNRLPRILGILQNIVNKN
;
A
#
# COMPACT_ATOMS: atom_id res chain seq x y z
N MET A 1 -2.68 3.24 -29.82
CA MET A 1 -2.17 2.15 -28.99
C MET A 1 -2.22 2.52 -27.50
N PRO A 2 -2.85 1.73 -26.69
CA PRO A 2 -2.90 2.06 -25.26
C PRO A 2 -1.51 1.98 -24.65
N LYS A 3 -1.16 3.01 -23.94
CA LYS A 3 0.10 3.05 -23.23
C LYS A 3 -0.09 2.40 -21.86
N ASN A 4 0.93 1.69 -21.39
CA ASN A 4 0.96 1.15 -20.04
C ASN A 4 1.23 2.29 -19.06
N THR A 5 0.21 3.09 -18.79
CA THR A 5 0.30 4.15 -17.78
C THR A 5 0.25 3.53 -16.38
N GLU A 6 0.64 4.31 -15.37
CA GLU A 6 0.55 3.87 -13.99
C GLU A 6 -0.89 3.48 -13.64
N LYS A 7 -1.86 4.27 -14.10
CA LYS A 7 -3.26 3.98 -13.86
C LYS A 7 -3.68 2.66 -14.51
N ALA A 8 -3.29 2.44 -15.77
CA ALA A 8 -3.62 1.21 -16.49
C ALA A 8 -3.00 -0.02 -15.82
N ARG A 9 -1.74 0.09 -15.37
CA ARG A 9 -1.09 -1.01 -14.65
C ARG A 9 -1.74 -1.27 -13.31
N SER A 10 -2.13 -0.20 -12.60
CA SER A 10 -2.85 -0.35 -11.33
C SER A 10 -4.17 -1.10 -11.53
N GLU A 11 -4.95 -0.74 -12.55
CA GLU A 11 -6.23 -1.37 -12.82
C GLU A 11 -6.10 -2.80 -13.33
N ASN A 12 -5.13 -3.07 -14.19
CA ASN A 12 -5.04 -4.33 -14.94
C ASN A 12 -4.15 -5.38 -14.28
N LEU A 13 -3.15 -4.97 -13.52
CA LEU A 13 -2.16 -5.90 -12.95
C LEU A 13 -2.14 -5.88 -11.43
N VAL A 14 -2.26 -4.71 -10.83
CA VAL A 14 -2.14 -4.55 -9.38
C VAL A 14 -3.49 -4.77 -8.69
N SER A 15 -4.52 -4.13 -9.19
CA SER A 15 -5.85 -4.19 -8.60
C SER A 15 -6.40 -5.61 -8.46
N PRO A 16 -6.26 -6.51 -9.46
CA PRO A 16 -6.73 -7.89 -9.31
C PRO A 16 -6.05 -8.64 -8.16
N VAL A 17 -4.76 -8.40 -7.94
CA VAL A 17 -4.02 -9.03 -6.83
C VAL A 17 -4.58 -8.56 -5.49
N LEU A 18 -4.79 -7.25 -5.36
CA LEU A 18 -5.33 -6.67 -4.13
C LEU A 18 -6.77 -7.13 -3.88
N LYS A 19 -7.57 -7.23 -4.94
CA LYS A 19 -8.95 -7.72 -4.82
C LYS A 19 -8.99 -9.16 -4.35
N GLU A 20 -8.02 -9.98 -4.76
CA GLU A 20 -7.93 -11.36 -4.29
C GLU A 20 -7.68 -11.41 -2.80
N ILE A 21 -6.76 -10.60 -2.28
CA ILE A 21 -6.50 -10.50 -0.85
C ILE A 21 -7.75 -9.99 -0.12
N PHE A 22 -8.41 -8.98 -0.67
CA PHE A 22 -9.63 -8.45 -0.08
C PHE A 22 -10.73 -9.53 -0.03
N ARG A 23 -10.89 -10.29 -1.09
CA ARG A 23 -11.91 -11.33 -1.16
C ARG A 23 -11.76 -12.36 -0.04
N HIS A 24 -10.53 -12.68 0.32
CA HIS A 24 -10.25 -13.60 1.43
C HIS A 24 -10.35 -12.96 2.82
N ASN A 25 -10.40 -11.64 2.88
CA ASN A 25 -10.32 -10.90 4.16
C ASN A 25 -11.42 -9.86 4.30
N LYS A 26 -12.58 -10.08 3.71
CA LYS A 26 -13.68 -9.11 3.69
C LYS A 26 -14.10 -8.60 5.07
N GLN A 27 -13.97 -9.45 6.07
CA GLN A 27 -14.40 -9.10 7.43
C GLN A 27 -13.34 -8.32 8.19
N LYS A 28 -12.12 -8.24 7.65
CA LYS A 28 -11.00 -7.59 8.33
C LYS A 28 -10.50 -6.33 7.62
N LEU A 29 -10.75 -6.20 6.33
CA LEU A 29 -10.13 -5.18 5.51
C LEU A 29 -11.12 -4.32 4.75
N THR A 30 -10.67 -3.10 4.46
CA THR A 30 -11.30 -2.21 3.48
C THR A 30 -10.19 -1.73 2.53
N LEU A 31 -10.48 -1.66 1.23
CA LEU A 31 -9.60 -1.10 0.22
C LEU A 31 -10.10 0.27 -0.21
N PHE A 32 -9.19 1.23 -0.28
CA PHE A 32 -9.48 2.57 -0.77
C PHE A 32 -8.57 2.86 -1.97
N PRO A 33 -9.02 2.58 -3.20
CA PRO A 33 -8.22 2.90 -4.38
C PRO A 33 -8.22 4.41 -4.63
N GLY A 34 -7.05 4.95 -5.00
CA GLY A 34 -6.91 6.35 -5.35
C GLY A 34 -7.16 7.34 -4.21
N TYR A 35 -6.97 6.92 -2.97
CA TYR A 35 -7.25 7.76 -1.80
C TYR A 35 -6.13 8.78 -1.57
N GLY A 36 -6.51 10.04 -1.33
CA GLY A 36 -5.58 11.08 -0.98
C GLY A 36 -5.37 11.18 0.53
N LEU A 37 -4.12 11.14 0.95
CA LEU A 37 -3.75 11.37 2.34
C LEU A 37 -3.28 12.82 2.50
N ASN A 38 -4.01 13.58 3.31
CA ASN A 38 -3.73 14.98 3.55
C ASN A 38 -3.55 15.19 5.07
N VAL A 39 -2.44 14.69 5.59
CA VAL A 39 -2.18 14.65 7.03
C VAL A 39 -1.52 15.92 7.52
N ASN A 40 -0.53 16.42 6.80
CA ASN A 40 0.22 17.60 7.22
C ASN A 40 0.68 18.39 5.98
N SER A 41 -0.19 19.28 5.50
CA SER A 41 0.08 20.09 4.31
C SER A 41 1.24 21.06 4.54
N LYS A 42 1.46 21.52 5.76
CA LYS A 42 2.56 22.44 6.09
C LYS A 42 3.92 21.79 5.93
N GLN A 43 4.01 20.47 6.10
CA GLN A 43 5.24 19.70 5.90
C GLN A 43 5.28 19.02 4.53
N GLY A 44 4.34 19.32 3.65
CA GLY A 44 4.29 18.72 2.33
C GLY A 44 3.85 17.25 2.33
N LEU A 45 3.19 16.80 3.41
CA LEU A 45 2.74 15.42 3.52
C LEU A 45 1.34 15.26 2.92
N ASN A 46 1.16 15.77 1.73
CA ASN A 46 -0.03 15.54 0.90
C ASN A 46 0.33 14.46 -0.10
N SER A 47 -0.40 13.38 -0.07
CA SER A 47 -0.03 12.22 -0.87
C SER A 47 -1.26 11.53 -1.41
N ASN A 48 -1.19 11.13 -2.67
CA ASN A 48 -2.20 10.29 -3.31
C ASN A 48 -1.61 8.89 -3.45
N CYS A 49 -2.20 7.94 -2.76
CA CYS A 49 -1.82 6.54 -2.87
C CYS A 49 -2.68 5.85 -3.92
N ASP A 50 -2.10 4.93 -4.67
CA ASP A 50 -2.87 4.16 -5.64
C ASP A 50 -3.87 3.25 -4.95
N CYS A 51 -3.52 2.70 -3.80
CA CYS A 51 -4.45 1.95 -2.98
C CYS A 51 -4.01 1.99 -1.52
N ILE A 52 -4.99 2.15 -0.64
CA ILE A 52 -4.79 2.04 0.81
C ILE A 52 -5.50 0.77 1.29
N VAL A 53 -4.80 -0.05 2.05
CA VAL A 53 -5.36 -1.20 2.73
C VAL A 53 -5.51 -0.83 4.19
N ALA A 54 -6.75 -0.81 4.68
CA ALA A 54 -7.07 -0.43 6.05
C ALA A 54 -7.87 -1.51 6.74
N GLY A 55 -7.93 -1.46 8.07
CA GLY A 55 -8.84 -2.28 8.84
C GLY A 55 -10.29 -2.00 8.44
N ARG A 56 -11.18 -2.97 8.65
CA ARG A 56 -12.57 -2.81 8.26
C ARG A 56 -13.24 -1.72 9.09
N GLY A 57 -13.88 -0.81 8.40
CA GLY A 57 -14.61 0.31 8.98
C GLY A 57 -15.63 0.82 7.99
N ASP A 58 -15.83 2.13 7.99
CA ASP A 58 -16.71 2.77 7.01
C ASP A 58 -16.11 2.63 5.61
N ILE A 59 -16.93 2.26 4.64
CA ILE A 59 -16.47 2.08 3.25
C ILE A 59 -16.34 3.42 2.51
N VAL A 60 -16.89 4.50 3.07
CA VAL A 60 -16.85 5.83 2.46
C VAL A 60 -15.72 6.66 3.06
N GLU A 61 -15.51 6.53 4.35
CA GLU A 61 -14.48 7.27 5.07
C GLU A 61 -13.46 6.33 5.69
N LEU A 62 -12.21 6.80 5.72
CA LEU A 62 -11.12 6.04 6.31
C LEU A 62 -11.14 6.25 7.83
N THR A 63 -11.84 5.38 8.53
CA THR A 63 -12.06 5.48 9.98
C THR A 63 -11.22 4.50 10.79
N ASN A 64 -10.64 3.49 10.15
CA ASN A 64 -9.81 2.48 10.79
C ASN A 64 -8.35 2.63 10.38
N PRO A 65 -7.43 2.06 11.16
CA PRO A 65 -6.00 2.27 10.86
C PRO A 65 -5.61 1.73 9.50
N ILE A 66 -4.73 2.47 8.85
CA ILE A 66 -4.09 2.05 7.62
C ILE A 66 -3.07 0.98 7.96
N ILE A 67 -3.12 -0.12 7.23
CA ILE A 67 -2.21 -1.27 7.43
C ILE A 67 -1.10 -1.25 6.40
N CYS A 68 -1.43 -0.91 5.16
CA CYS A 68 -0.51 -1.02 4.04
C CYS A 68 -0.88 -0.02 2.96
N LEU A 69 0.14 0.49 2.28
CA LEU A 69 -0.01 1.38 1.13
C LEU A 69 0.55 0.71 -0.11
N VAL A 70 -0.10 0.95 -1.23
CA VAL A 70 0.35 0.42 -2.52
C VAL A 70 0.61 1.56 -3.48
N GLN A 71 1.80 1.60 -4.03
CA GLN A 71 2.23 2.56 -5.03
C GLN A 71 2.52 1.83 -6.34
N ALA A 72 1.73 2.09 -7.35
CA ALA A 72 1.96 1.54 -8.68
C ALA A 72 2.86 2.47 -9.47
N LYS A 73 3.81 1.91 -10.21
CA LYS A 73 4.73 2.65 -11.07
C LYS A 73 4.69 2.09 -12.49
N ASN A 74 5.00 2.93 -13.45
CA ASN A 74 5.12 2.55 -14.84
C ASN A 74 6.61 2.47 -15.19
N GLY A 75 7.19 1.28 -15.11
CA GLY A 75 8.61 1.07 -15.41
C GLY A 75 9.40 0.61 -14.19
N VAL A 76 10.43 1.38 -13.82
CA VAL A 76 11.37 0.97 -12.77
C VAL A 76 10.76 1.22 -11.38
N ILE A 77 10.63 0.16 -10.60
CA ILE A 77 9.99 0.27 -9.28
C ILE A 77 10.79 1.11 -8.29
N GLU A 78 12.11 1.15 -8.43
CA GLU A 78 12.99 1.94 -7.57
C GLU A 78 12.61 3.43 -7.58
N ASP A 79 12.05 3.92 -8.68
CA ASP A 79 11.60 5.31 -8.79
C ASP A 79 10.41 5.62 -7.87
N GLY A 80 9.74 4.60 -7.37
CA GLY A 80 8.61 4.76 -6.46
C GLY A 80 8.97 4.64 -4.98
N TYR A 81 10.18 4.27 -4.64
CA TYR A 81 10.56 3.99 -3.25
C TYR A 81 10.47 5.23 -2.36
N GLY A 82 10.97 6.37 -2.83
CA GLY A 82 10.91 7.61 -2.06
C GLY A 82 9.49 8.07 -1.79
N GLN A 83 8.66 8.04 -2.82
CA GLN A 83 7.25 8.41 -2.68
C GLN A 83 6.52 7.46 -1.74
N CYS A 84 6.73 6.16 -1.89
CA CYS A 84 6.10 5.17 -1.01
C CYS A 84 6.52 5.37 0.44
N GLY A 85 7.80 5.63 0.69
CA GLY A 85 8.30 5.89 2.03
C GLY A 85 7.66 7.12 2.67
N ALA A 86 7.51 8.21 1.90
CA ALA A 86 6.83 9.41 2.37
C ALA A 86 5.36 9.14 2.70
N GLU A 87 4.69 8.36 1.86
CA GLU A 87 3.30 7.98 2.08
C GLU A 87 3.13 7.08 3.31
N MET A 88 4.07 6.16 3.53
CA MET A 88 4.07 5.31 4.72
C MET A 88 4.18 6.14 6.00
N TYR A 89 5.03 7.16 5.98
CA TYR A 89 5.16 8.08 7.11
C TYR A 89 3.87 8.86 7.33
N ALA A 90 3.28 9.39 6.25
CA ALA A 90 2.02 10.11 6.32
C ALA A 90 0.89 9.21 6.86
N ALA A 91 0.84 7.96 6.45
CA ALA A 91 -0.14 7.00 6.92
C ALA A 91 0.01 6.71 8.41
N ARG A 92 1.26 6.64 8.89
CA ARG A 92 1.50 6.44 10.32
C ARG A 92 1.02 7.63 11.14
N LEU A 93 1.28 8.85 10.66
CA LEU A 93 0.75 10.04 11.31
C LEU A 93 -0.78 10.06 11.31
N TYR A 94 -1.37 9.62 10.22
CA TYR A 94 -2.83 9.51 10.12
C TYR A 94 -3.38 8.55 11.17
N ASN A 95 -2.76 7.40 11.35
CA ASN A 95 -3.17 6.44 12.37
C ASN A 95 -3.03 7.03 13.78
N ASP A 96 -1.97 7.77 14.03
CA ASP A 96 -1.76 8.41 15.32
C ASP A 96 -2.86 9.45 15.60
N ASP A 97 -3.23 10.23 14.59
CA ASP A 97 -4.29 11.24 14.71
C ASP A 97 -5.66 10.60 14.93
N LEU A 98 -5.89 9.41 14.38
CA LEU A 98 -7.12 8.65 14.64
C LEU A 98 -7.16 8.06 16.06
N GLY A 99 -6.05 8.09 16.77
CA GLY A 99 -5.96 7.45 18.08
C GLY A 99 -5.79 5.93 17.98
N THR A 100 -5.41 5.42 16.81
CA THR A 100 -5.20 3.99 16.56
C THR A 100 -3.79 3.76 16.04
N PRO A 101 -2.75 4.06 16.84
CA PRO A 101 -1.38 3.90 16.37
C PRO A 101 -1.05 2.44 16.08
N ILE A 102 -0.28 2.24 15.00
CA ILE A 102 0.26 0.92 14.64
C ILE A 102 1.78 1.05 14.62
N PRO A 103 2.51 0.14 15.27
CA PRO A 103 3.97 0.27 15.40
C PRO A 103 4.72 0.12 14.09
N ALA A 104 4.13 -0.54 13.11
CA ALA A 104 4.76 -0.80 11.83
C ALA A 104 3.79 -0.47 10.69
N MET A 105 4.32 0.17 9.63
CA MET A 105 3.55 0.47 8.44
C MET A 105 4.18 -0.27 7.26
N TYR A 106 3.36 -1.00 6.52
CA TYR A 106 3.81 -1.70 5.33
C TYR A 106 3.57 -0.89 4.09
N GLY A 107 4.45 -1.04 3.12
CA GLY A 107 4.33 -0.41 1.81
C GLY A 107 4.68 -1.39 0.71
N ILE A 108 4.09 -1.18 -0.44
CA ILE A 108 4.35 -1.99 -1.62
C ILE A 108 4.57 -1.05 -2.78
N VAL A 109 5.67 -1.27 -3.50
CA VAL A 109 5.89 -0.61 -4.78
C VAL A 109 5.90 -1.69 -5.86
N THR A 110 5.11 -1.50 -6.89
CA THR A 110 4.96 -2.49 -7.95
C THR A 110 4.72 -1.82 -9.29
N ASN A 111 5.22 -2.43 -10.35
CA ASN A 111 4.85 -2.08 -11.72
C ASN A 111 3.90 -3.14 -12.34
N GLY A 112 3.38 -4.03 -11.50
CA GLY A 112 2.53 -5.13 -11.91
C GLY A 112 3.32 -6.41 -12.18
N GLU A 113 4.54 -6.29 -12.67
CA GLU A 113 5.41 -7.43 -12.96
C GLU A 113 6.35 -7.76 -11.82
N GLU A 114 6.84 -6.73 -11.12
CA GLU A 114 7.71 -6.86 -9.95
C GLU A 114 7.05 -6.22 -8.74
N TRP A 115 7.25 -6.82 -7.59
CA TRP A 115 6.68 -6.38 -6.32
C TRP A 115 7.77 -6.25 -5.29
N GLN A 116 7.91 -5.06 -4.71
CA GLN A 116 8.84 -4.79 -3.61
C GLN A 116 8.05 -4.47 -2.36
N PHE A 117 8.38 -5.15 -1.27
CA PHE A 117 7.75 -4.92 0.03
C PHE A 117 8.67 -4.07 0.91
N MET A 118 8.06 -3.13 1.62
CA MET A 118 8.73 -2.18 2.50
C MET A 118 8.07 -2.18 3.87
N LEU A 119 8.85 -1.87 4.88
CA LEU A 119 8.37 -1.79 6.26
C LEU A 119 8.95 -0.54 6.92
N LEU A 120 8.07 0.35 7.40
CA LEU A 120 8.47 1.46 8.23
C LEU A 120 8.26 1.08 9.69
N LYS A 121 9.35 1.03 10.44
CA LYS A 121 9.32 0.74 11.87
C LYS A 121 10.19 1.78 12.58
N GLU A 122 9.62 2.47 13.54
CA GLU A 122 10.26 3.61 14.17
C GLU A 122 10.61 4.66 13.11
N GLN A 123 11.87 4.95 12.89
CA GLN A 123 12.32 5.93 11.89
C GLN A 123 13.10 5.28 10.75
N THR A 124 13.02 3.96 10.62
CA THR A 124 13.78 3.20 9.64
C THR A 124 12.85 2.52 8.67
N ILE A 125 13.18 2.62 7.37
CA ILE A 125 12.49 1.87 6.33
C ILE A 125 13.36 0.66 5.97
N TYR A 126 12.73 -0.50 6.08
CA TYR A 126 13.35 -1.76 5.70
C TYR A 126 12.78 -2.22 4.37
N PHE A 127 13.63 -2.73 3.51
CA PHE A 127 13.23 -3.34 2.25
C PHE A 127 13.38 -4.84 2.37
N ASP A 128 12.42 -5.58 1.79
CA ASP A 128 12.62 -7.01 1.63
C ASP A 128 13.88 -7.22 0.77
N ALA A 129 14.68 -8.21 1.12
CA ALA A 129 15.92 -8.50 0.40
C ALA A 129 15.68 -8.90 -1.05
N GLN A 130 14.46 -9.33 -1.38
CA GLN A 130 14.09 -9.78 -2.71
C GLN A 130 12.92 -8.97 -3.24
N THR A 131 12.91 -8.75 -4.55
CA THR A 131 11.69 -8.39 -5.27
C THR A 131 11.02 -9.67 -5.75
N PHE A 132 9.71 -9.63 -5.91
CA PHE A 132 8.94 -10.81 -6.31
C PHE A 132 8.31 -10.58 -7.67
N PRO A 133 8.63 -11.42 -8.67
CA PRO A 133 7.98 -11.31 -9.98
C PRO A 133 6.55 -11.83 -9.91
N LEU A 134 5.69 -11.33 -10.80
CA LEU A 134 4.28 -11.71 -10.84
C LEU A 134 4.07 -13.21 -11.05
N ASN A 135 5.00 -13.90 -11.70
CA ASN A 135 4.91 -15.34 -11.87
C ASN A 135 5.06 -16.11 -10.54
N ARG A 136 5.40 -15.41 -9.47
CA ARG A 136 5.39 -15.96 -8.11
C ARG A 136 4.20 -15.44 -7.32
N LEU A 137 3.05 -15.38 -7.95
CA LEU A 137 1.83 -14.85 -7.35
C LEU A 137 1.47 -15.51 -6.01
N PRO A 138 1.57 -16.84 -5.84
CA PRO A 138 1.29 -17.44 -4.53
C PRO A 138 2.16 -16.88 -3.42
N ARG A 139 3.41 -16.56 -3.73
CA ARG A 139 4.33 -15.96 -2.75
C ARG A 139 3.91 -14.54 -2.39
N ILE A 140 3.55 -13.74 -3.40
CA ILE A 140 3.07 -12.37 -3.22
C ILE A 140 1.81 -12.38 -2.35
N LEU A 141 0.85 -13.23 -2.67
CA LEU A 141 -0.39 -13.35 -1.89
C LEU A 141 -0.12 -13.80 -0.46
N GLY A 142 0.85 -14.71 -0.27
CA GLY A 142 1.24 -15.17 1.06
C GLY A 142 1.81 -14.05 1.91
N ILE A 143 2.65 -13.19 1.34
CA ILE A 143 3.22 -12.05 2.05
C ILE A 143 2.12 -11.06 2.41
N LEU A 144 1.22 -10.75 1.48
CA LEU A 144 0.10 -9.85 1.74
C LEU A 144 -0.79 -10.40 2.86
N GLN A 145 -1.10 -11.70 2.84
CA GLN A 145 -1.89 -12.31 3.89
C GLN A 145 -1.19 -12.25 5.24
N ASN A 146 0.13 -12.40 5.25
CA ASN A 146 0.90 -12.29 6.48
C ASN A 146 0.84 -10.86 7.05
N ILE A 147 0.91 -9.85 6.19
CA ILE A 147 0.74 -8.44 6.60
C ILE A 147 -0.63 -8.24 7.25
N VAL A 148 -1.68 -8.77 6.63
CA VAL A 148 -3.04 -8.67 7.17
C VAL A 148 -3.14 -9.35 8.52
N ASN A 149 -2.54 -10.53 8.67
CA ASN A 149 -2.65 -11.32 9.91
C ASN A 149 -1.92 -10.67 11.09
N LYS A 150 -0.93 -9.81 10.84
CA LYS A 150 -0.19 -9.12 11.90
C LYS A 150 -0.94 -7.92 12.46
N ASN A 151 -2.00 -7.55 11.83
CA ASN A 151 -2.81 -6.38 12.20
C ASN A 151 -4.30 -6.77 12.45
#